data_605cbe3cd8e505d07d51fb9188dfd747
#
_entry.id   605cbe3cd8e505d07d51fb9188dfd747
#
_cell.length_a   1.000
_cell.length_b   1.000
_cell.length_c   1.000
_cell.angle_alpha   90.00
_cell.angle_beta   90.00
_cell.angle_gamma   90.00
#
_symmetry.space_group_name_H-M   'P 1'
#
loop_
_entity.id
_entity.type
_entity.pdbx_description
1 polymer ?
#
loop_
_entity_poly.entity_id
_entity_poly.type
_entity_poly.pdbx_seq_one_letter_code
_entity_poly.pdbx_strand_id
1 'polypeptide(L)'
;MEELKVLQSKLKAQLPDLELREQEPMRLHTTFRVGGPASLMALPRREADLGQLLRMAFQAGVTPFFLGKGSNLLVADEGVDRFLIKLAGGLNRLERAEGTAIYVGSGVTLAQAAVFAAHHGLTGLEFAHGIPGTMGGGVFMNAGAYEGEMSQVVDWVDCLDEEGMPRRLSREALALGYRSSIFLRRPWLIT
;
A
#
# COMPACT_ATOMS: atom_id res chain seq x y z
N MET A 1 20.51 6.49 -9.00
CA MET A 1 21.37 6.11 -7.81
C MET A 1 21.74 7.30 -6.95
N GLU A 2 22.19 8.42 -7.51
CA GLU A 2 22.56 9.61 -6.72
C GLU A 2 21.36 10.19 -5.95
N GLU A 3 20.21 10.32 -6.62
CA GLU A 3 18.96 10.81 -6.03
C GLU A 3 18.51 9.98 -4.82
N LEU A 4 18.66 8.64 -4.88
CA LEU A 4 18.32 7.75 -3.77
C LEU A 4 19.24 7.96 -2.57
N LYS A 5 20.54 8.19 -2.78
CA LYS A 5 21.49 8.48 -1.68
C LYS A 5 21.18 9.82 -1.02
N VAL A 6 20.85 10.84 -1.83
CA VAL A 6 20.44 12.16 -1.31
C VAL A 6 19.16 12.03 -0.51
N LEU A 7 18.15 11.33 -1.04
CA LEU A 7 16.90 11.06 -0.34
C LEU A 7 17.15 10.33 0.99
N GLN A 8 17.93 9.27 0.97
CA GLN A 8 18.26 8.49 2.15
C GLN A 8 18.90 9.33 3.26
N SER A 9 19.88 10.17 2.90
CA SER A 9 20.54 11.05 3.86
C SER A 9 19.56 12.04 4.49
N LYS A 10 18.66 12.60 3.70
CA LYS A 10 17.61 13.50 4.18
C LYS A 10 16.62 12.78 5.09
N LEU A 11 16.19 11.56 4.72
CA LEU A 11 15.27 10.74 5.52
C LEU A 11 15.87 10.41 6.88
N LYS A 12 17.13 9.97 6.94
CA LYS A 12 17.84 9.70 8.20
C LYS A 12 17.92 10.93 9.10
N ALA A 13 18.08 12.14 8.53
CA ALA A 13 18.19 13.38 9.28
C ALA A 13 16.83 13.90 9.79
N GLN A 14 15.77 13.79 9.00
CA GLN A 14 14.47 14.41 9.30
C GLN A 14 13.43 13.44 9.87
N LEU A 15 13.60 12.14 9.65
CA LEU A 15 12.75 11.08 10.17
C LEU A 15 13.63 10.00 10.84
N PRO A 16 14.29 10.33 11.96
CA PRO A 16 15.27 9.43 12.59
C PRO A 16 14.67 8.11 13.08
N ASP A 17 13.37 8.09 13.39
CA ASP A 17 12.65 6.88 13.82
C ASP A 17 12.16 6.01 12.65
N LEU A 18 12.29 6.49 11.40
CA LEU A 18 11.91 5.73 10.22
C LEU A 18 12.90 4.60 9.97
N GLU A 19 12.41 3.37 10.01
CA GLU A 19 13.21 2.20 9.65
C GLU A 19 13.51 2.21 8.16
N LEU A 20 14.81 2.34 7.81
CA LEU A 20 15.31 2.28 6.44
C LEU A 20 16.24 1.08 6.28
N ARG A 21 16.03 0.32 5.21
CA ARG A 21 16.85 -0.84 4.84
C ARG A 21 17.45 -0.63 3.46
N GLU A 22 18.74 -0.84 3.38
CA GLU A 22 19.51 -0.77 2.13
C GLU A 22 19.73 -2.18 1.61
N GLN A 23 19.72 -2.35 0.29
CA GLN A 23 19.95 -3.65 -0.36
C GLN A 23 19.07 -4.76 0.25
N GLU A 24 17.79 -4.42 0.54
CA GLU A 24 16.87 -5.33 1.22
C GLU A 24 16.41 -6.46 0.29
N PRO A 25 16.65 -7.73 0.64
CA PRO A 25 16.31 -8.85 -0.23
C PRO A 25 14.80 -9.00 -0.43
N MET A 26 14.32 -8.82 -1.65
CA MET A 26 12.88 -8.87 -1.95
C MET A 26 12.26 -10.25 -1.75
N ARG A 27 13.03 -11.33 -1.76
CA ARG A 27 12.55 -12.68 -1.38
C ARG A 27 11.94 -12.74 0.03
N LEU A 28 12.29 -11.81 0.91
CA LEU A 28 11.70 -11.69 2.26
C LEU A 28 10.35 -10.93 2.26
N HIS A 29 10.00 -10.32 1.12
CA HIS A 29 8.87 -9.41 0.99
C HIS A 29 7.89 -9.81 -0.13
N THR A 30 8.13 -10.92 -0.81
CA THR A 30 7.24 -11.50 -1.82
C THR A 30 6.70 -12.85 -1.36
N THR A 31 5.49 -13.20 -1.78
CA THR A 31 4.91 -14.52 -1.47
C THR A 31 5.57 -15.63 -2.28
N PHE A 32 6.14 -15.32 -3.44
CA PHE A 32 6.94 -16.25 -4.23
C PHE A 32 8.28 -16.58 -3.58
N ARG A 33 8.74 -15.78 -2.59
CA ARG A 33 10.03 -15.95 -1.88
C ARG A 33 11.23 -15.93 -2.81
N VAL A 34 11.13 -15.22 -3.92
CA VAL A 34 12.20 -14.96 -4.87
C VAL A 34 12.38 -13.45 -5.05
N GLY A 35 13.51 -13.03 -5.61
CA GLY A 35 13.86 -11.65 -5.91
C GLY A 35 15.09 -11.16 -5.18
N GLY A 36 15.95 -10.49 -5.94
CA GLY A 36 17.16 -9.84 -5.47
C GLY A 36 16.89 -8.59 -4.62
N PRO A 37 17.92 -7.77 -4.34
CA PRO A 37 17.81 -6.66 -3.42
C PRO A 37 17.03 -5.47 -4.00
N ALA A 38 16.27 -4.77 -3.16
CA ALA A 38 15.80 -3.42 -3.42
C ALA A 38 16.84 -2.41 -2.90
N SER A 39 17.15 -1.38 -3.70
CA SER A 39 18.17 -0.39 -3.35
C SER A 39 17.90 0.30 -2.02
N LEU A 40 16.65 0.70 -1.78
CA LEU A 40 16.22 1.33 -0.53
C LEU A 40 14.77 0.97 -0.21
N MET A 41 14.51 0.56 1.03
CA MET A 41 13.17 0.29 1.54
C MET A 41 12.91 1.07 2.83
N ALA A 42 11.79 1.77 2.89
CA ALA A 42 11.26 2.39 4.10
C ALA A 42 10.11 1.56 4.68
N LEU A 43 10.10 1.42 6.01
CA LEU A 43 9.05 0.71 6.75
C LEU A 43 8.40 1.66 7.75
N PRO A 44 7.51 2.57 7.29
CA PRO A 44 6.85 3.53 8.17
C PRO A 44 5.89 2.81 9.12
N ARG A 45 5.94 3.19 10.40
CA ARG A 45 5.07 2.65 11.45
C ARG A 45 3.98 3.63 11.87
N ARG A 46 4.16 4.91 11.54
CA ARG A 46 3.23 5.99 11.88
C ARG A 46 2.66 6.61 10.62
N GLU A 47 1.36 6.75 10.56
CA GLU A 47 0.66 7.41 9.44
C GLU A 47 1.10 8.88 9.30
N ALA A 48 1.38 9.55 10.42
CA ALA A 48 1.85 10.92 10.44
C ALA A 48 3.16 11.16 9.66
N ASP A 49 4.01 10.15 9.53
CA ASP A 49 5.29 10.27 8.82
C ASP A 49 5.13 10.18 7.30
N LEU A 50 4.03 9.61 6.81
CA LEU A 50 3.84 9.30 5.39
C LEU A 50 3.83 10.54 4.51
N GLY A 51 3.13 11.59 4.92
CA GLY A 51 3.07 12.83 4.15
C GLY A 51 4.44 13.49 4.00
N GLN A 52 5.25 13.51 5.06
CA GLN A 52 6.61 14.04 5.01
C GLN A 52 7.51 13.14 4.15
N LEU A 53 7.42 11.82 4.31
CA LEU A 53 8.18 10.85 3.52
C LEU A 53 7.93 11.02 2.02
N LEU A 54 6.68 11.13 1.60
CA LEU A 54 6.30 11.33 0.19
C LEU A 54 6.80 12.68 -0.33
N ARG A 55 6.61 13.75 0.43
CA ARG A 55 7.11 15.09 0.05
C ARG A 55 8.62 15.10 -0.16
N MET A 56 9.36 14.41 0.70
CA MET A 56 10.83 14.32 0.57
C MET A 56 11.24 13.52 -0.66
N ALA A 57 10.53 12.42 -0.97
CA ALA A 57 10.73 11.63 -2.18
C ALA A 57 10.46 12.48 -3.43
N PHE A 58 9.33 13.19 -3.46
CA PHE A 58 8.95 14.09 -4.56
C PHE A 58 10.01 15.18 -4.79
N GLN A 59 10.46 15.86 -3.72
CA GLN A 59 11.51 16.89 -3.81
C GLN A 59 12.88 16.35 -4.26
N ALA A 60 13.11 15.05 -4.07
CA ALA A 60 14.31 14.38 -4.56
C ALA A 60 14.17 13.82 -5.99
N GLY A 61 13.02 14.02 -6.65
CA GLY A 61 12.72 13.43 -7.96
C GLY A 61 12.57 11.92 -7.94
N VAL A 62 12.29 11.33 -6.78
CA VAL A 62 12.16 9.89 -6.59
C VAL A 62 10.70 9.50 -6.49
N THR A 63 10.24 8.67 -7.43
CA THR A 63 8.89 8.08 -7.37
C THR A 63 8.95 6.77 -6.59
N PRO A 64 8.30 6.67 -5.41
CA PRO A 64 8.31 5.46 -4.62
C PRO A 64 7.44 4.36 -5.24
N PHE A 65 7.79 3.10 -4.95
CA PHE A 65 6.95 1.94 -5.21
C PHE A 65 6.32 1.48 -3.88
N PHE A 66 4.98 1.43 -3.84
CA PHE A 66 4.27 1.03 -2.64
C PHE A 66 4.10 -0.49 -2.58
N LEU A 67 4.49 -1.08 -1.47
CA LEU A 67 4.49 -2.51 -1.28
C LEU A 67 3.58 -2.91 -0.10
N GLY A 68 2.57 -3.71 -0.39
CA GLY A 68 1.79 -4.41 0.62
C GLY A 68 2.47 -5.73 1.02
N LYS A 69 1.76 -6.84 0.85
CA LYS A 69 2.24 -8.19 1.17
C LYS A 69 3.13 -8.81 0.08
N GLY A 70 3.27 -8.17 -1.08
CA GLY A 70 4.06 -8.66 -2.21
C GLY A 70 3.50 -9.93 -2.85
N SER A 71 2.18 -10.12 -2.80
CA SER A 71 1.51 -11.33 -3.33
C SER A 71 1.28 -11.29 -4.84
N ASN A 72 1.38 -10.11 -5.44
CA ASN A 72 1.25 -9.92 -6.90
C ASN A 72 2.51 -9.29 -7.48
N LEU A 73 3.67 -9.70 -6.98
CA LEU A 73 4.96 -9.13 -7.36
C LEU A 73 5.98 -10.23 -7.62
N LEU A 74 6.58 -10.21 -8.81
CA LEU A 74 7.75 -10.98 -9.17
C LEU A 74 8.93 -10.02 -9.36
N VAL A 75 10.01 -10.25 -8.63
CA VAL A 75 11.23 -9.44 -8.68
C VAL A 75 12.36 -10.28 -9.22
N ALA A 76 13.14 -9.73 -10.16
CA ALA A 76 14.30 -10.38 -10.75
C ALA A 76 15.42 -10.61 -9.71
N ASP A 77 16.31 -11.57 -9.99
CA ASP A 77 17.41 -11.92 -9.08
C ASP A 77 18.47 -10.81 -8.98
N GLU A 78 18.59 -9.97 -10.01
CA GLU A 78 19.44 -8.77 -10.01
C GLU A 78 18.91 -7.68 -9.06
N GLY A 79 17.65 -7.82 -8.63
CA GLY A 79 17.00 -6.87 -7.75
C GLY A 79 16.31 -5.72 -8.48
N VAL A 80 16.03 -4.65 -7.74
CA VAL A 80 15.32 -3.48 -8.25
C VAL A 80 15.93 -2.19 -7.73
N ASP A 81 16.37 -1.31 -8.64
CA ASP A 81 16.91 0.01 -8.28
C ASP A 81 15.77 1.02 -8.09
N ARG A 82 15.03 0.83 -7.00
CA ARG A 82 13.90 1.69 -6.63
C ARG A 82 13.87 1.96 -5.13
N PHE A 83 13.19 3.05 -4.79
CA PHE A 83 12.75 3.33 -3.43
C PHE A 83 11.40 2.65 -3.18
N LEU A 84 11.36 1.73 -2.22
CA LEU A 84 10.16 1.03 -1.81
C LEU A 84 9.64 1.57 -0.49
N ILE A 85 8.32 1.71 -0.36
CA ILE A 85 7.63 1.99 0.91
C ILE A 85 6.73 0.80 1.22
N LYS A 86 7.09 0.04 2.27
CA LYS A 86 6.33 -1.14 2.69
C LYS A 86 5.31 -0.76 3.77
N LEU A 87 4.04 -0.95 3.46
CA LEU A 87 2.91 -0.56 4.32
C LEU A 87 2.41 -1.70 5.21
N ALA A 88 2.66 -2.95 4.82
CA ALA A 88 2.22 -4.11 5.59
C ALA A 88 2.88 -4.11 6.98
N GLY A 89 2.05 -4.11 8.03
CA GLY A 89 2.47 -4.08 9.43
C GLY A 89 2.46 -2.69 10.07
N GLY A 90 2.25 -1.60 9.33
CA GLY A 90 2.26 -0.22 9.83
C GLY A 90 0.91 0.46 9.86
N LEU A 91 0.08 0.29 8.84
CA LEU A 91 -1.24 0.93 8.70
C LEU A 91 -2.34 -0.10 8.92
N ASN A 92 -2.58 -0.45 10.19
CA ASN A 92 -3.46 -1.57 10.58
C ASN A 92 -4.78 -1.10 11.21
N ARG A 93 -5.22 0.13 10.94
CA ARG A 93 -6.51 0.62 11.42
C ARG A 93 -7.61 -0.30 10.87
N LEU A 94 -8.47 -0.80 11.77
CA LEU A 94 -9.59 -1.67 11.42
C LEU A 94 -10.69 -1.43 12.44
N GLU A 95 -11.71 -0.67 12.06
CA GLU A 95 -12.78 -0.24 12.95
C GLU A 95 -14.10 -0.03 12.23
N ARG A 96 -15.20 -0.14 12.98
CA ARG A 96 -16.52 0.19 12.48
C ARG A 96 -16.65 1.67 12.21
N ALA A 97 -17.28 2.00 11.08
CA ALA A 97 -17.81 3.31 10.76
C ALA A 97 -19.34 3.32 10.94
N GLU A 98 -20.01 4.38 10.54
CA GLU A 98 -21.45 4.48 10.61
C GLU A 98 -22.16 3.48 9.67
N GLY A 99 -23.33 3.01 10.10
CA GLY A 99 -24.17 2.09 9.30
C GLY A 99 -23.49 0.74 9.06
N THR A 100 -23.33 0.37 7.79
CA THR A 100 -22.73 -0.89 7.35
C THR A 100 -21.27 -0.74 6.90
N ALA A 101 -20.66 0.42 7.11
CA ALA A 101 -19.30 0.68 6.68
C ALA A 101 -18.25 0.26 7.75
N ILE A 102 -17.04 -0.04 7.26
CA ILE A 102 -15.84 -0.24 8.07
C ILE A 102 -14.70 0.60 7.51
N TYR A 103 -13.87 1.12 8.40
CA TYR A 103 -12.58 1.70 8.05
C TYR A 103 -11.50 0.64 8.06
N VAL A 104 -10.74 0.56 6.97
CA VAL A 104 -9.67 -0.43 6.82
C VAL A 104 -8.41 0.22 6.29
N GLY A 105 -7.37 0.26 7.11
CA GLY A 105 -6.06 0.76 6.70
C GLY A 105 -5.42 -0.10 5.61
N SER A 106 -4.65 0.51 4.75
CA SER A 106 -4.06 -0.13 3.57
C SER A 106 -3.15 -1.32 3.87
N GLY A 107 -2.57 -1.38 5.09
CA GLY A 107 -1.72 -2.48 5.57
C GLY A 107 -2.47 -3.70 6.08
N VAL A 108 -3.77 -3.59 6.39
CA VAL A 108 -4.62 -4.70 6.85
C VAL A 108 -4.75 -5.72 5.72
N THR A 109 -4.69 -7.02 6.05
CA THR A 109 -4.92 -8.05 5.03
C THR A 109 -6.39 -8.14 4.63
N LEU A 110 -6.64 -8.52 3.38
CA LEU A 110 -8.00 -8.76 2.87
C LEU A 110 -8.74 -9.78 3.73
N ALA A 111 -8.07 -10.85 4.15
CA ALA A 111 -8.64 -11.85 5.04
C ALA A 111 -9.03 -11.28 6.42
N GLN A 112 -8.18 -10.41 7.02
CA GLN A 112 -8.51 -9.75 8.29
C GLN A 112 -9.74 -8.86 8.18
N ALA A 113 -9.84 -8.08 7.09
CA ALA A 113 -10.99 -7.23 6.82
C ALA A 113 -12.29 -8.04 6.65
N ALA A 114 -12.23 -9.14 5.91
CA ALA A 114 -13.36 -10.03 5.71
C ALA A 114 -13.84 -10.68 7.02
N VAL A 115 -12.91 -11.18 7.84
CA VAL A 115 -13.23 -11.75 9.18
C VAL A 115 -13.81 -10.68 10.10
N PHE A 116 -13.25 -9.48 10.10
CA PHE A 116 -13.78 -8.37 10.89
C PHE A 116 -15.22 -8.01 10.49
N ALA A 117 -15.49 -7.90 9.19
CA ALA A 117 -16.83 -7.64 8.67
C ALA A 117 -17.83 -8.72 9.12
N ALA A 118 -17.47 -10.01 8.98
CA ALA A 118 -18.30 -11.13 9.39
C ALA A 118 -18.62 -11.11 10.90
N HIS A 119 -17.63 -10.81 11.76
CA HIS A 119 -17.83 -10.69 13.20
C HIS A 119 -18.79 -9.55 13.60
N HIS A 120 -18.96 -8.57 12.71
CA HIS A 120 -19.88 -7.45 12.92
C HIS A 120 -21.20 -7.63 12.14
N GLY A 121 -21.48 -8.82 11.61
CA GLY A 121 -22.70 -9.11 10.86
C GLY A 121 -22.81 -8.37 9.53
N LEU A 122 -21.68 -7.97 8.92
CA LEU A 122 -21.61 -7.29 7.63
C LEU A 122 -21.32 -8.33 6.52
N THR A 123 -21.94 -8.15 5.37
CA THR A 123 -21.77 -8.98 4.17
C THR A 123 -21.09 -8.19 3.05
N GLY A 124 -20.61 -8.88 2.02
CA GLY A 124 -20.04 -8.30 0.81
C GLY A 124 -18.52 -8.42 0.70
N LEU A 125 -17.80 -8.78 1.78
CA LEU A 125 -16.34 -8.99 1.77
C LEU A 125 -15.92 -10.48 1.77
N GLU A 126 -16.85 -11.41 1.58
CA GLU A 126 -16.58 -12.85 1.61
C GLU A 126 -15.54 -13.25 0.56
N PHE A 127 -15.64 -12.67 -0.64
CA PHE A 127 -14.70 -12.91 -1.75
C PHE A 127 -13.25 -12.59 -1.39
N ALA A 128 -13.05 -11.63 -0.49
CA ALA A 128 -11.73 -11.10 -0.14
C ALA A 128 -10.94 -12.04 0.79
N HIS A 129 -11.63 -12.93 1.53
CA HIS A 129 -11.00 -13.80 2.55
C HIS A 129 -9.89 -14.69 1.97
N GLY A 130 -10.12 -15.24 0.78
CA GLY A 130 -9.16 -16.14 0.10
C GLY A 130 -8.08 -15.43 -0.71
N ILE A 131 -8.15 -14.12 -0.89
CA ILE A 131 -7.18 -13.36 -1.70
C ILE A 131 -5.96 -13.01 -0.86
N PRO A 132 -4.75 -13.49 -1.21
CA PRO A 132 -3.54 -13.10 -0.50
C PRO A 132 -3.19 -11.65 -0.85
N GLY A 133 -3.10 -10.78 0.16
CA GLY A 133 -2.77 -9.37 -0.06
C GLY A 133 -3.22 -8.48 1.07
N THR A 134 -2.97 -7.18 0.91
CA THR A 134 -3.45 -6.12 1.80
C THR A 134 -4.59 -5.35 1.16
N MET A 135 -5.37 -4.63 1.97
CA MET A 135 -6.48 -3.81 1.50
C MET A 135 -6.02 -2.78 0.46
N GLY A 136 -4.92 -2.07 0.71
CA GLY A 136 -4.36 -1.14 -0.28
C GLY A 136 -4.00 -1.79 -1.61
N GLY A 137 -3.38 -2.99 -1.58
CA GLY A 137 -3.10 -3.78 -2.79
C GLY A 137 -4.37 -4.28 -3.48
N GLY A 138 -5.40 -4.64 -2.70
CA GLY A 138 -6.72 -5.03 -3.20
C GLY A 138 -7.40 -3.91 -3.97
N VAL A 139 -7.43 -2.71 -3.40
CA VAL A 139 -7.97 -1.50 -4.06
C VAL A 139 -7.15 -1.15 -5.30
N PHE A 140 -5.82 -1.14 -5.18
CA PHE A 140 -4.91 -0.83 -6.29
C PHE A 140 -5.20 -1.67 -7.54
N MET A 141 -5.48 -2.96 -7.36
CA MET A 141 -5.71 -3.93 -8.45
C MET A 141 -7.19 -4.21 -8.71
N ASN A 142 -8.13 -3.53 -8.04
CA ASN A 142 -9.53 -3.96 -8.02
C ASN A 142 -9.63 -5.47 -7.83
N ALA A 143 -9.03 -5.99 -6.76
CA ALA A 143 -8.94 -7.42 -6.50
C ALA A 143 -10.33 -8.06 -6.43
N GLY A 144 -10.48 -9.22 -7.04
CA GLY A 144 -11.74 -9.95 -7.04
C GLY A 144 -11.53 -11.46 -7.17
N ALA A 145 -12.50 -12.20 -6.65
CA ALA A 145 -12.62 -13.64 -6.71
C ALA A 145 -14.09 -14.04 -6.50
N TYR A 146 -14.50 -15.21 -6.98
CA TYR A 146 -15.86 -15.76 -6.73
C TYR A 146 -16.99 -14.74 -7.03
N GLU A 147 -16.91 -14.07 -8.18
CA GLU A 147 -17.87 -13.06 -8.65
C GLU A 147 -17.94 -11.75 -7.81
N GLY A 148 -17.15 -11.64 -6.74
CA GLY A 148 -16.99 -10.43 -5.96
C GLY A 148 -15.71 -9.67 -6.29
N GLU A 149 -15.71 -8.34 -6.21
CA GLU A 149 -14.55 -7.48 -6.41
C GLU A 149 -14.62 -6.19 -5.58
N MET A 150 -13.47 -5.50 -5.42
CA MET A 150 -13.39 -4.30 -4.58
C MET A 150 -14.33 -3.19 -5.04
N SER A 151 -14.58 -3.04 -6.33
CA SER A 151 -15.51 -2.02 -6.88
C SER A 151 -16.94 -2.13 -6.35
N GLN A 152 -17.35 -3.29 -5.87
CA GLN A 152 -18.69 -3.53 -5.33
C GLN A 152 -18.84 -3.08 -3.88
N VAL A 153 -17.73 -2.96 -3.14
CA VAL A 153 -17.75 -2.75 -1.68
C VAL A 153 -17.02 -1.49 -1.21
N VAL A 154 -16.19 -0.89 -2.06
CA VAL A 154 -15.48 0.36 -1.72
C VAL A 154 -16.36 1.56 -1.95
N ASP A 155 -16.58 2.40 -0.94
CA ASP A 155 -17.30 3.66 -1.05
C ASP A 155 -16.37 4.84 -1.33
N TRP A 156 -15.24 4.90 -0.63
CA TRP A 156 -14.20 5.90 -0.83
C TRP A 156 -12.83 5.34 -0.46
N VAL A 157 -11.79 6.05 -0.89
CA VAL A 157 -10.40 5.77 -0.49
C VAL A 157 -9.74 7.06 -0.05
N ASP A 158 -9.17 7.04 1.14
CA ASP A 158 -8.22 8.07 1.58
C ASP A 158 -6.83 7.73 1.05
N CYS A 159 -6.13 8.72 0.54
CA CYS A 159 -4.80 8.57 -0.02
C CYS A 159 -3.98 9.85 0.15
N LEU A 160 -2.69 9.73 -0.03
CA LEU A 160 -1.77 10.86 -0.16
C LEU A 160 -1.30 10.96 -1.61
N ASP A 161 -1.33 12.16 -2.17
CA ASP A 161 -0.76 12.38 -3.50
C ASP A 161 0.78 12.37 -3.48
N GLU A 162 1.39 12.59 -4.63
CA GLU A 162 2.85 12.58 -4.79
C GLU A 162 3.58 13.61 -3.92
N GLU A 163 2.91 14.72 -3.56
CA GLU A 163 3.44 15.74 -2.65
C GLU A 163 3.14 15.45 -1.18
N GLY A 164 2.49 14.32 -0.90
CA GLY A 164 2.09 13.91 0.45
C GLY A 164 0.87 14.67 1.01
N MET A 165 0.06 15.27 0.11
CA MET A 165 -1.18 15.96 0.50
C MET A 165 -2.35 14.97 0.56
N PRO A 166 -3.20 15.05 1.60
CA PRO A 166 -4.34 14.14 1.74
C PRO A 166 -5.40 14.40 0.67
N ARG A 167 -5.93 13.31 0.14
CA ARG A 167 -7.03 13.27 -0.83
C ARG A 167 -8.03 12.22 -0.40
N ARG A 168 -9.31 12.47 -0.68
CA ARG A 168 -10.37 11.47 -0.61
C ARG A 168 -10.98 11.30 -1.98
N LEU A 169 -11.02 10.06 -2.46
CA LEU A 169 -11.59 9.69 -3.75
C LEU A 169 -12.89 8.91 -3.53
N SER A 170 -13.98 9.32 -4.19
CA SER A 170 -15.21 8.52 -4.25
C SER A 170 -14.99 7.27 -5.10
N ARG A 171 -15.94 6.32 -5.02
CA ARG A 171 -15.93 5.10 -5.83
C ARG A 171 -15.75 5.41 -7.33
N GLU A 172 -16.47 6.41 -7.85
CA GLU A 172 -16.41 6.80 -9.26
C GLU A 172 -15.02 7.34 -9.65
N ALA A 173 -14.41 8.12 -8.76
CA ALA A 173 -13.08 8.71 -8.98
C ALA A 173 -11.96 7.66 -8.94
N LEU A 174 -12.19 6.50 -8.32
CA LEU A 174 -11.23 5.39 -8.28
C LEU A 174 -11.04 4.74 -9.65
N ALA A 175 -11.98 4.91 -10.59
CA ALA A 175 -11.95 4.33 -11.94
C ALA A 175 -11.61 2.83 -11.91
N LEU A 176 -12.26 2.09 -11.00
CA LEU A 176 -12.05 0.66 -10.81
C LEU A 176 -12.55 -0.12 -12.03
N GLY A 177 -11.71 -0.99 -12.57
CA GLY A 177 -12.01 -1.88 -13.67
C GLY A 177 -11.26 -3.19 -13.52
N TYR A 178 -11.35 -4.09 -14.52
CA TYR A 178 -10.66 -5.37 -14.44
C TYR A 178 -9.16 -5.19 -14.22
N ARG A 179 -8.67 -5.60 -13.05
CA ARG A 179 -7.26 -5.48 -12.60
C ARG A 179 -6.71 -4.06 -12.75
N SER A 180 -7.53 -3.04 -12.52
CA SER A 180 -7.19 -1.65 -12.76
C SER A 180 -7.83 -0.70 -11.77
N SER A 181 -7.13 0.41 -11.48
CA SER A 181 -7.61 1.56 -10.73
C SER A 181 -6.89 2.83 -11.17
N ILE A 182 -7.32 3.99 -10.66
CA ILE A 182 -6.63 5.28 -10.87
C ILE A 182 -5.17 5.24 -10.39
N PHE A 183 -4.87 4.43 -9.37
CA PHE A 183 -3.55 4.32 -8.74
C PHE A 183 -2.49 3.70 -9.67
N LEU A 184 -2.88 2.99 -10.73
CA LEU A 184 -1.95 2.55 -11.78
C LEU A 184 -1.37 3.72 -12.59
N ARG A 185 -2.08 4.85 -12.61
CA ARG A 185 -1.70 6.06 -13.37
C ARG A 185 -1.21 7.19 -12.45
N ARG A 186 -1.48 7.10 -11.17
CA ARG A 186 -1.12 8.08 -10.15
C ARG A 186 -0.26 7.43 -9.08
N PRO A 187 0.96 7.89 -8.82
CA PRO A 187 1.83 7.33 -7.77
C PRO A 187 1.36 7.79 -6.37
N TRP A 188 0.07 7.66 -6.10
CA TRP A 188 -0.56 8.05 -4.84
C TRP A 188 -0.59 6.88 -3.87
N LEU A 189 -0.35 7.18 -2.61
CA LEU A 189 -0.32 6.21 -1.52
C LEU A 189 -1.71 6.04 -0.92
N ILE A 190 -2.29 4.85 -1.01
CA ILE A 190 -3.53 4.48 -0.29
C ILE A 190 -3.19 4.34 1.20
N THR A 191 -3.96 5.01 2.06
CA THR A 191 -3.76 5.00 3.53
C THR A 191 -4.80 4.19 4.29
#